data_2df80d4ee23b47fd7059764e7b38c613
#
_entry.id   2df80d4ee23b47fd7059764e7b38c613
#
_cell.length_a   1.000
_cell.length_b   1.000
_cell.length_c   1.000
_cell.angle_alpha   90.00
_cell.angle_beta   90.00
_cell.angle_gamma   90.00
#
_symmetry.space_group_name_H-M   'P 1'
#
loop_
_entity.id
_entity.type
_entity.pdbx_description
1 polymer ?
#
loop_
_entity_poly.entity_id
_entity_poly.type
_entity_poly.pdbx_seq_one_letter_code
_entity_poly.pdbx_strand_id
1 'polypeptide(L)'
;MVWLEQPDDFAKPWKLRRIGTHDPDALTGLNFADIDGDGDQDIITGGYSQAPRDHDGDEVTRDGHLGRLAWFANPGDPTAAWTRHDISRRKRGMFDKFLPRDMDGDGDVDFVSTRGNSAPYDGVFWLEQVRTAEPVASFERAREVDSVEMPLPTRER
;
A
#
# COMPACT_ATOMS: atom_id res chain seq x y z
N MET A 1 -9.62 6.85 4.95
CA MET A 1 -10.53 5.94 4.22
C MET A 1 -11.74 5.61 5.05
N VAL A 2 -12.84 5.39 4.38
CA VAL A 2 -14.10 4.91 4.96
C VAL A 2 -14.79 3.99 3.97
N TRP A 3 -15.62 3.09 4.45
CA TRP A 3 -16.56 2.37 3.62
C TRP A 3 -18.00 2.66 4.06
N LEU A 4 -18.94 2.44 3.19
CA LEU A 4 -20.34 2.71 3.44
C LEU A 4 -21.08 1.37 3.53
N GLU A 5 -21.57 1.06 4.71
CA GLU A 5 -22.41 -0.11 4.94
C GLU A 5 -23.83 0.16 4.42
N GLN A 6 -24.23 -0.66 3.47
CA GLN A 6 -25.57 -0.58 2.89
C GLN A 6 -26.60 -1.11 3.89
N PRO A 7 -27.66 -0.36 4.16
CA PRO A 7 -28.75 -0.86 5.00
C PRO A 7 -29.63 -1.88 4.24
N ASP A 8 -30.30 -2.75 4.96
CA ASP A 8 -31.29 -3.69 4.37
C ASP A 8 -32.45 -2.92 3.71
N ASP A 9 -32.82 -1.78 4.25
CA ASP A 9 -33.81 -0.87 3.69
C ASP A 9 -33.09 0.28 2.99
N PHE A 10 -33.15 0.32 1.65
CA PHE A 10 -32.50 1.34 0.82
C PHE A 10 -32.99 2.76 1.06
N ALA A 11 -34.15 2.96 1.69
CA ALA A 11 -34.63 4.29 2.07
C ALA A 11 -33.89 4.85 3.31
N LYS A 12 -33.14 4.02 4.01
CA LYS A 12 -32.34 4.45 5.17
C LYS A 12 -30.97 4.96 4.74
N PRO A 13 -30.36 5.87 5.51
CA PRO A 13 -29.00 6.33 5.24
C PRO A 13 -28.00 5.20 5.44
N TRP A 14 -26.99 5.18 4.58
CA TRP A 14 -25.85 4.27 4.71
C TRP A 14 -25.03 4.63 5.93
N LYS A 15 -24.52 3.63 6.61
CA LYS A 15 -23.62 3.85 7.74
C LYS A 15 -22.20 4.03 7.26
N LEU A 16 -21.55 5.07 7.76
CA LEU A 16 -20.16 5.31 7.51
C LEU A 16 -19.31 4.50 8.53
N ARG A 17 -18.41 3.69 8.01
CA ARG A 17 -17.43 2.91 8.76
C ARG A 17 -16.03 3.41 8.46
N ARG A 18 -15.22 3.60 9.49
CA ARG A 18 -13.85 4.07 9.33
C ARG A 18 -12.91 2.90 9.10
N ILE A 19 -12.01 3.03 8.10
CA ILE A 19 -10.91 2.11 7.85
C ILE A 19 -9.63 2.68 8.45
N GLY A 20 -9.21 3.86 8.01
CA GLY A 20 -7.98 4.48 8.47
C GLY A 20 -7.57 5.67 7.60
N THR A 21 -6.34 6.11 7.79
CA THR A 21 -5.74 7.19 7.00
C THR A 21 -4.45 6.71 6.35
N HIS A 22 -4.08 7.36 5.25
CA HIS A 22 -2.81 7.12 4.55
C HIS A 22 -1.82 8.26 4.80
N ASP A 23 -2.01 8.96 5.94
CA ASP A 23 -1.14 10.08 6.30
C ASP A 23 0.33 9.68 6.30
N PRO A 24 1.20 10.63 5.89
CA PRO A 24 0.91 11.99 5.49
C PRO A 24 0.63 12.17 4.00
N ASP A 25 0.55 11.10 3.22
CA ASP A 25 0.28 11.15 1.79
C ASP A 25 -1.21 11.23 1.47
N ALA A 26 -1.52 11.84 0.33
CA ALA A 26 -2.85 11.75 -0.23
C ALA A 26 -3.06 10.35 -0.83
N LEU A 27 -4.15 9.70 -0.48
CA LEU A 27 -4.54 8.43 -1.06
C LEU A 27 -4.91 8.62 -2.53
N THR A 28 -4.33 7.81 -3.42
CA THR A 28 -4.61 7.87 -4.86
C THR A 28 -5.15 6.57 -5.43
N GLY A 29 -4.66 5.43 -4.96
CA GLY A 29 -5.07 4.13 -5.47
C GLY A 29 -5.45 3.17 -4.35
N LEU A 30 -6.37 2.26 -4.66
CA LEU A 30 -6.69 1.13 -3.79
C LEU A 30 -7.16 -0.07 -4.61
N ASN A 31 -7.02 -1.24 -4.04
CA ASN A 31 -7.69 -2.45 -4.50
C ASN A 31 -7.93 -3.41 -3.31
N PHE A 32 -8.69 -4.46 -3.56
CA PHE A 32 -9.06 -5.45 -2.56
C PHE A 32 -8.41 -6.80 -2.87
N ALA A 33 -7.97 -7.50 -1.84
CA ALA A 33 -7.53 -8.87 -1.89
C ALA A 33 -7.54 -9.44 -0.46
N ASP A 34 -7.61 -10.75 -0.33
CA ASP A 34 -7.32 -11.46 0.92
C ASP A 34 -5.79 -11.56 1.04
N ILE A 35 -5.18 -10.57 1.73
CA ILE A 35 -3.71 -10.43 1.75
C ILE A 35 -3.08 -11.34 2.80
N ASP A 36 -3.72 -11.50 3.95
CA ASP A 36 -3.18 -12.34 5.03
C ASP A 36 -3.69 -13.78 5.01
N GLY A 37 -4.68 -14.08 4.17
CA GLY A 37 -5.20 -15.42 3.96
C GLY A 37 -6.22 -15.84 5.01
N ASP A 38 -6.90 -14.89 5.65
CA ASP A 38 -7.92 -15.14 6.66
C ASP A 38 -9.33 -15.30 6.08
N GLY A 39 -9.51 -15.03 4.79
CA GLY A 39 -10.77 -15.15 4.04
C GLY A 39 -11.54 -13.85 3.91
N ASP A 40 -11.13 -12.79 4.58
CA ASP A 40 -11.73 -11.46 4.46
C ASP A 40 -11.03 -10.62 3.39
N GLN A 41 -11.71 -9.61 2.87
CA GLN A 41 -11.11 -8.71 1.88
C GLN A 41 -10.39 -7.55 2.56
N ASP A 42 -9.08 -7.53 2.42
CA ASP A 42 -8.21 -6.44 2.83
C ASP A 42 -8.13 -5.36 1.76
N ILE A 43 -7.50 -4.25 2.09
CA ILE A 43 -7.29 -3.14 1.17
C ILE A 43 -5.80 -2.84 1.03
N ILE A 44 -5.24 -3.01 -0.18
CA ILE A 44 -3.97 -2.41 -0.53
C ILE A 44 -4.18 -0.98 -1.00
N THR A 45 -3.26 -0.08 -0.64
CA THR A 45 -3.36 1.34 -0.95
C THR A 45 -2.04 1.92 -1.44
N GLY A 46 -2.15 2.92 -2.31
CA GLY A 46 -1.04 3.76 -2.70
C GLY A 46 -1.32 5.23 -2.44
N GLY A 47 -0.28 5.96 -2.06
CA GLY A 47 -0.34 7.37 -1.79
C GLY A 47 0.39 8.20 -2.84
N TYR A 48 0.09 9.49 -2.84
CA TYR A 48 0.80 10.51 -3.59
C TYR A 48 1.30 11.61 -2.66
N SER A 49 2.59 11.87 -2.75
CA SER A 49 3.20 12.99 -2.05
C SER A 49 3.26 14.21 -2.95
N GLN A 50 2.57 15.26 -2.56
CA GLN A 50 2.60 16.55 -3.25
C GLN A 50 3.83 17.38 -2.88
N ALA A 51 4.45 17.11 -1.74
CA ALA A 51 5.63 17.84 -1.28
C ALA A 51 6.91 17.07 -1.60
N PRO A 52 8.02 17.78 -1.84
CA PRO A 52 9.33 17.14 -1.89
C PRO A 52 9.60 16.46 -0.54
N ARG A 53 9.80 15.16 -0.57
CA ARG A 53 10.11 14.37 0.63
C ARG A 53 11.51 13.86 0.59
N ASP A 54 12.42 14.76 0.31
CA ASP A 54 13.84 14.46 0.25
C ASP A 54 14.41 14.10 1.64
N HIS A 55 13.62 14.30 2.69
CA HIS A 55 14.01 14.07 4.08
C HIS A 55 13.31 12.87 4.75
N ASP A 56 12.52 12.09 4.03
CA ASP A 56 11.85 10.93 4.62
C ASP A 56 12.83 9.96 5.30
N GLY A 57 14.08 9.93 4.86
CA GLY A 57 15.08 9.01 5.37
C GLY A 57 15.48 9.26 6.81
N ASP A 58 15.67 10.49 7.21
CA ASP A 58 16.26 10.81 8.52
C ASP A 58 15.24 10.94 9.65
N GLU A 59 14.02 11.35 9.31
CA GLU A 59 12.95 11.61 10.27
C GLU A 59 12.01 10.41 10.46
N VAL A 60 11.99 9.46 9.53
CA VAL A 60 11.10 8.30 9.57
C VAL A 60 11.64 7.27 10.54
N THR A 61 10.83 6.90 11.50
CA THR A 61 11.11 5.78 12.40
C THR A 61 10.46 4.51 11.88
N ARG A 62 10.93 3.35 12.35
CA ARG A 62 10.35 2.04 12.02
C ARG A 62 8.84 1.99 12.30
N ASP A 63 8.39 2.64 13.36
CA ASP A 63 7.01 2.67 13.80
C ASP A 63 6.21 3.84 13.21
N GLY A 64 6.86 4.70 12.42
CA GLY A 64 6.21 5.86 11.80
C GLY A 64 5.40 5.46 10.57
N HIS A 65 4.15 5.92 10.51
CA HIS A 65 3.23 5.67 9.40
C HIS A 65 3.48 6.61 8.22
N LEU A 66 4.64 6.52 7.60
CA LEU A 66 5.00 7.32 6.42
C LEU A 66 5.06 6.50 5.13
N GLY A 67 4.32 5.42 5.06
CA GLY A 67 4.33 4.54 3.90
C GLY A 67 3.67 5.17 2.67
N ARG A 68 4.29 4.99 1.50
CA ARG A 68 3.72 5.30 0.20
C ARG A 68 2.83 4.20 -0.31
N LEU A 69 3.10 3.01 0.17
CA LEU A 69 2.33 1.80 -0.07
C LEU A 69 2.03 1.21 1.30
N ALA A 70 0.78 0.88 1.49
CA ALA A 70 0.32 0.24 2.72
C ALA A 70 -0.86 -0.68 2.41
N TRP A 71 -1.11 -1.62 3.28
CA TRP A 71 -2.35 -2.36 3.27
C TRP A 71 -3.04 -2.27 4.63
N PHE A 72 -4.34 -2.52 4.65
CA PHE A 72 -5.17 -2.47 5.84
C PHE A 72 -5.85 -3.81 6.00
N ALA A 73 -5.48 -4.51 7.08
CA ALA A 73 -6.10 -5.77 7.43
C ALA A 73 -7.54 -5.56 7.90
N ASN A 74 -8.46 -6.27 7.27
CA ASN A 74 -9.87 -6.28 7.64
C ASN A 74 -10.04 -7.14 8.90
N PRO A 75 -10.58 -6.60 9.98
CA PRO A 75 -10.77 -7.38 11.21
C PRO A 75 -12.00 -8.33 11.17
N GLY A 76 -12.71 -8.43 10.05
CA GLY A 76 -13.98 -9.20 9.97
C GLY A 76 -15.16 -8.60 10.75
N ASP A 77 -14.88 -7.74 11.70
CA ASP A 77 -15.88 -7.00 12.48
C ASP A 77 -16.01 -5.57 11.95
N PRO A 78 -17.18 -5.17 11.40
CA PRO A 78 -17.37 -3.84 10.82
C PRO A 78 -17.26 -2.70 11.84
N THR A 79 -17.22 -3.00 13.13
CA THR A 79 -17.09 -2.01 14.21
C THR A 79 -15.67 -1.88 14.74
N ALA A 80 -14.80 -2.83 14.43
CA ALA A 80 -13.41 -2.83 14.84
C ALA A 80 -12.54 -1.92 13.96
N ALA A 81 -11.41 -1.51 14.50
CA ALA A 81 -10.42 -0.73 13.75
C ALA A 81 -9.58 -1.65 12.86
N TRP A 82 -9.40 -1.24 11.61
CA TRP A 82 -8.50 -1.92 10.68
C TRP A 82 -7.05 -1.66 11.06
N THR A 83 -6.20 -2.66 10.90
CA THR A 83 -4.77 -2.53 11.18
C THR A 83 -4.04 -2.12 9.91
N ARG A 84 -3.28 -1.02 9.97
CA ARG A 84 -2.44 -0.56 8.87
C ARG A 84 -1.07 -1.22 8.93
N HIS A 85 -0.62 -1.70 7.78
CA HIS A 85 0.72 -2.25 7.54
C HIS A 85 1.39 -1.49 6.41
N ASP A 86 2.50 -0.82 6.70
CA ASP A 86 3.27 -0.09 5.70
C ASP A 86 4.17 -1.05 4.91
N ILE A 87 4.12 -0.98 3.58
CA ILE A 87 4.92 -1.81 2.67
C ILE A 87 6.18 -1.06 2.22
N SER A 88 6.04 0.21 1.87
CA SER A 88 7.14 1.01 1.33
C SER A 88 7.06 2.46 1.77
N ARG A 89 8.22 3.03 2.08
CA ARG A 89 8.41 4.44 2.47
C ARG A 89 9.23 5.22 1.46
N ARG A 90 9.11 4.89 0.19
CA ARG A 90 9.88 5.50 -0.88
C ARG A 90 9.58 6.98 -1.05
N LYS A 91 10.58 7.75 -1.47
CA LYS A 91 10.56 9.21 -1.53
C LYS A 91 9.45 9.83 -2.34
N ARG A 92 9.19 9.34 -3.54
CA ARG A 92 8.26 9.94 -4.49
C ARG A 92 7.52 8.87 -5.27
N GLY A 93 6.34 9.23 -5.68
CA GLY A 93 5.55 8.44 -6.59
C GLY A 93 4.08 8.69 -6.38
N MET A 94 3.33 8.41 -7.40
CA MET A 94 1.89 8.32 -7.40
C MET A 94 1.55 6.89 -7.77
N PHE A 95 0.90 6.19 -6.86
CA PHE A 95 0.56 4.78 -7.01
C PHE A 95 -0.95 4.65 -7.16
N ASP A 96 -1.42 4.53 -8.41
CA ASP A 96 -2.82 4.71 -8.70
C ASP A 96 -3.60 3.41 -8.80
N LYS A 97 -2.94 2.31 -9.14
CA LYS A 97 -3.65 1.07 -9.43
C LYS A 97 -2.86 -0.14 -8.98
N PHE A 98 -3.58 -1.07 -8.37
CA PHE A 98 -3.07 -2.37 -7.98
C PHE A 98 -3.91 -3.45 -8.61
N LEU A 99 -3.27 -4.46 -9.18
CA LEU A 99 -3.91 -5.63 -9.74
C LEU A 99 -3.46 -6.84 -8.92
N PRO A 100 -4.33 -7.43 -8.10
CA PRO A 100 -3.98 -8.61 -7.32
C PRO A 100 -3.87 -9.83 -8.24
N ARG A 101 -2.79 -10.58 -8.10
CA ARG A 101 -2.54 -11.81 -8.82
C ARG A 101 -1.38 -12.58 -8.19
N ASP A 102 -1.51 -13.89 -8.11
CA ASP A 102 -0.38 -14.77 -7.87
C ASP A 102 0.50 -14.76 -9.13
N MET A 103 1.67 -14.15 -9.07
CA MET A 103 2.55 -13.91 -10.21
C MET A 103 3.62 -14.99 -10.38
N ASP A 104 4.06 -15.61 -9.29
CA ASP A 104 5.10 -16.63 -9.29
C ASP A 104 4.57 -18.06 -9.05
N GLY A 105 3.30 -18.19 -8.67
CA GLY A 105 2.63 -19.48 -8.51
C GLY A 105 2.83 -20.12 -7.14
N ASP A 106 3.18 -19.33 -6.12
CA ASP A 106 3.43 -19.82 -4.76
C ASP A 106 2.14 -19.89 -3.90
N GLY A 107 1.04 -19.34 -4.41
CA GLY A 107 -0.30 -19.43 -3.82
C GLY A 107 -0.67 -18.25 -2.93
N ASP A 108 0.17 -17.26 -2.79
CA ASP A 108 -0.20 -16.00 -2.16
C ASP A 108 -0.50 -14.89 -3.18
N VAL A 109 -0.93 -13.72 -2.70
CA VAL A 109 -1.36 -12.64 -3.58
C VAL A 109 -0.28 -11.59 -3.75
N ASP A 110 0.16 -11.41 -4.96
CA ASP A 110 1.03 -10.32 -5.37
C ASP A 110 0.24 -9.16 -5.96
N PHE A 111 0.94 -8.05 -6.23
CA PHE A 111 0.32 -6.88 -6.83
C PHE A 111 1.16 -6.32 -7.98
N VAL A 112 0.59 -6.32 -9.17
CA VAL A 112 1.11 -5.50 -10.26
C VAL A 112 0.55 -4.09 -10.12
N SER A 113 1.41 -3.09 -10.12
CA SER A 113 1.03 -1.72 -9.89
C SER A 113 1.72 -0.75 -10.84
N THR A 114 1.20 0.46 -10.91
CA THR A 114 1.79 1.56 -11.65
C THR A 114 2.33 2.62 -10.72
N ARG A 115 3.42 3.26 -11.15
CA ARG A 115 4.03 4.39 -10.48
C ARG A 115 4.21 5.53 -11.47
N GLY A 116 3.76 6.70 -11.11
CA GLY A 116 3.91 7.93 -11.89
C GLY A 116 4.48 9.08 -11.05
N ASN A 117 4.81 10.18 -11.70
CA ASN A 117 5.35 11.39 -11.09
C ASN A 117 6.65 11.19 -10.27
N SER A 118 7.46 10.25 -10.68
CA SER A 118 8.68 9.87 -9.98
C SER A 118 9.87 9.66 -10.91
N ALA A 119 9.89 10.35 -12.06
CA ALA A 119 10.98 10.20 -13.04
C ALA A 119 12.36 10.21 -12.35
N PRO A 120 13.26 9.30 -12.72
CA PRO A 120 13.19 8.37 -13.86
C PRO A 120 12.51 7.01 -13.58
N TYR A 121 11.84 6.86 -12.46
CA TYR A 121 11.31 5.59 -11.96
C TYR A 121 9.83 5.36 -12.26
N ASP A 122 9.26 6.12 -13.20
CA ASP A 122 7.89 5.94 -13.67
C ASP A 122 7.77 4.61 -14.43
N GLY A 123 6.67 3.89 -14.20
CA GLY A 123 6.43 2.65 -14.91
C GLY A 123 5.51 1.67 -14.21
N VAL A 124 5.66 0.41 -14.56
CA VAL A 124 4.97 -0.72 -13.96
C VAL A 124 5.95 -1.49 -13.09
N PHE A 125 5.50 -1.92 -11.94
CA PHE A 125 6.28 -2.74 -11.03
C PHE A 125 5.42 -3.85 -10.46
N TRP A 126 6.05 -4.84 -9.88
CA TRP A 126 5.44 -5.94 -9.18
C TRP A 126 5.89 -5.93 -7.72
N LEU A 127 4.93 -6.05 -6.81
CA LEU A 127 5.15 -6.31 -5.40
C LEU A 127 4.93 -7.79 -5.17
N GLU A 128 5.99 -8.51 -4.85
CA GLU A 128 5.94 -9.89 -4.42
C GLU A 128 5.61 -9.94 -2.93
N GLN A 129 4.61 -10.72 -2.56
CA GLN A 129 4.34 -11.06 -1.18
C GLN A 129 5.22 -12.26 -0.81
N VAL A 130 6.04 -12.10 0.21
CA VAL A 130 6.90 -13.19 0.72
C VAL A 130 6.46 -13.53 2.14
N ARG A 131 5.88 -14.70 2.30
CA ARG A 131 5.47 -15.20 3.61
C ARG A 131 6.61 -15.96 4.27
N THR A 132 6.93 -15.59 5.50
CA THR A 132 7.99 -16.24 6.30
C THR A 132 7.43 -16.73 7.62
N ALA A 133 8.01 -17.81 8.15
CA ALA A 133 7.61 -18.38 9.45
C ALA A 133 7.82 -17.40 10.62
N GLU A 134 8.83 -16.55 10.50
CA GLU A 134 9.12 -15.48 11.45
C GLU A 134 8.80 -14.14 10.80
N PRO A 135 8.08 -13.23 11.50
CA PRO A 135 7.78 -11.92 10.95
C PRO A 135 9.05 -11.15 10.59
N VAL A 136 9.21 -10.82 9.33
CA VAL A 136 10.28 -9.95 8.84
C VAL A 136 9.70 -8.57 8.65
N ALA A 137 10.40 -7.54 9.13
CA ALA A 137 9.98 -6.18 8.85
C ALA A 137 10.00 -5.94 7.33
N SER A 138 8.89 -5.48 6.77
CA SER A 138 8.76 -5.18 5.35
C SER A 138 9.75 -4.10 4.88
N PHE A 139 10.23 -3.28 5.82
CA PHE A 139 11.28 -2.31 5.59
C PHE A 139 11.93 -1.92 6.93
N GLU A 140 13.16 -1.44 6.86
CA GLU A 140 13.83 -0.75 7.93
C GLU A 140 13.53 0.76 7.88
N ARG A 141 14.27 1.56 8.66
CA ARG A 141 14.19 3.01 8.54
C ARG A 141 14.41 3.44 7.09
N ALA A 142 13.48 4.20 6.53
CA ALA A 142 13.62 4.73 5.19
C ALA A 142 14.77 5.76 5.14
N ARG A 143 15.74 5.53 4.28
CA ARG A 143 16.87 6.41 3.99
C ARG A 143 16.86 6.75 2.52
N GLU A 144 17.61 7.77 2.12
CA GLU A 144 17.73 8.15 0.71
C GLU A 144 18.18 6.96 -0.17
N VAL A 145 19.14 6.20 0.30
CA VAL A 145 19.63 4.98 -0.37
C VAL A 145 18.55 3.92 -0.52
N ASP A 146 17.62 3.83 0.44
CA ASP A 146 16.53 2.85 0.41
C ASP A 146 15.41 3.26 -0.55
N SER A 147 15.39 4.53 -0.95
CA SER A 147 14.45 5.07 -1.93
C SER A 147 14.93 4.93 -3.37
N VAL A 148 16.17 4.53 -3.56
CA VAL A 148 16.73 4.27 -4.90
C VAL A 148 16.24 2.93 -5.35
N GLU A 149 15.31 2.94 -6.28
CA GLU A 149 14.86 1.72 -6.94
C GLU A 149 15.95 1.17 -7.84
N MET A 150 15.83 -0.12 -8.14
CA MET A 150 16.71 -0.72 -9.15
C MET A 150 16.67 0.14 -10.43
N PRO A 151 17.81 0.53 -10.96
CA PRO A 151 17.84 1.29 -12.21
C PRO A 151 17.10 0.50 -13.28
N LEU A 152 16.24 1.19 -14.01
CA LEU A 152 15.63 0.60 -15.19
C LEU A 152 16.75 0.09 -16.11
N PRO A 153 16.59 -1.10 -16.70
CA PRO A 153 17.58 -1.59 -17.63
C PRO A 153 17.79 -0.55 -18.72
N THR A 154 19.02 -0.10 -18.88
CA THR A 154 19.40 0.78 -19.96
C THR A 154 19.03 0.09 -21.27
N ARG A 155 18.06 0.64 -21.99
CA ARG A 155 17.82 0.20 -23.36
C ARG A 155 19.09 0.54 -24.15
N GLU A 156 19.87 -0.46 -24.48
CA GLU A 156 20.84 -0.30 -25.54
C GLU A 156 20.06 0.10 -26.82
N ARG A 157 20.41 1.24 -27.36
CA ARG A 157 19.83 1.75 -28.63
C ARG A 157 20.48 1.07 -29.80
#